data_63267094922fa0cfe1d06fa3c00864c0
#
_entry.id   63267094922fa0cfe1d06fa3c00864c0
#
_cell.length_a   1.000
_cell.length_b   1.000
_cell.length_c   1.000
_cell.angle_alpha   90.00
_cell.angle_beta   90.00
_cell.angle_gamma   90.00
#
_symmetry.space_group_name_H-M   'P 1'
#
loop_
_entity.id
_entity.type
_entity.pdbx_description
1 polymer ?
#
loop_
_entity_poly.entity_id
_entity_poly.type
_entity_poly.pdbx_seq_one_letter_code
_entity_poly.pdbx_strand_id
1 'polypeptide(L)'
;MDAVLKRRMAAAQQASQLQTSDDAYQQIFQRAPPPAPAQICELPLDKLDSFFTADIGFKLYPPLKLKAFAQQLQEEGLLIRIIVRRIPGTDRYEILAGHNRVEAAKISGWTRIGAEIVEADDVRAITIATVTNLIQRQDLSIMERGKAYKTLLDAKNQQGHRSDLVIGTSGENRQKYSARALVAEFFGVTEYKIRKVIHLTQLIPELQNILESTPKQLNFACADLMADYDVESQTAFVDICSIEGYQINKSTMQYIVRACPPPAAQKQLVFAAWREARAKEEKKLKAP
;
A
#
# COMPACT_ATOMS: atom_id res chain seq x y z
N MET A 1 28.85 4.37 -22.90
CA MET A 1 28.02 3.70 -21.87
C MET A 1 26.75 4.53 -21.67
N ASP A 2 25.61 3.92 -21.92
CA ASP A 2 24.31 4.55 -22.04
C ASP A 2 23.85 5.16 -20.70
N ALA A 3 23.30 6.39 -20.71
CA ALA A 3 22.84 7.11 -19.52
C ALA A 3 21.78 6.33 -18.73
N VAL A 4 21.02 5.46 -19.43
CA VAL A 4 20.03 4.57 -18.85
C VAL A 4 20.70 3.42 -18.06
N LEU A 5 21.82 2.90 -18.56
CA LEU A 5 22.60 1.87 -17.88
C LEU A 5 23.28 2.43 -16.62
N LYS A 6 23.81 3.66 -16.67
CA LYS A 6 24.36 4.35 -15.49
C LYS A 6 23.30 4.60 -14.42
N ARG A 7 22.06 5.00 -14.80
CA ARG A 7 20.95 5.16 -13.85
C ARG A 7 20.51 3.83 -13.25
N ARG A 8 20.49 2.74 -14.04
CA ARG A 8 20.16 1.38 -13.54
C ARG A 8 21.24 0.86 -12.60
N MET A 9 22.53 1.09 -12.92
CA MET A 9 23.62 0.69 -12.04
C MET A 9 23.68 1.54 -10.76
N ALA A 10 23.39 2.84 -10.82
CA ALA A 10 23.27 3.69 -9.64
C ALA A 10 22.06 3.30 -8.78
N ALA A 11 20.92 2.95 -9.38
CA ALA A 11 19.75 2.43 -8.68
C ALA A 11 20.00 1.03 -8.08
N ALA A 12 20.76 0.17 -8.77
CA ALA A 12 21.19 -1.13 -8.24
C ALA A 12 22.25 -0.99 -7.13
N GLN A 13 23.16 0.00 -7.23
CA GLN A 13 24.09 0.34 -6.14
C GLN A 13 23.40 1.01 -4.95
N GLN A 14 22.38 1.86 -5.18
CA GLN A 14 21.52 2.34 -4.09
C GLN A 14 20.65 1.23 -3.48
N ALA A 15 20.22 0.25 -4.28
CA ALA A 15 19.52 -0.93 -3.77
C ALA A 15 20.47 -1.89 -3.01
N SER A 16 21.76 -1.93 -3.33
CA SER A 16 22.77 -2.70 -2.60
C SER A 16 23.41 -1.91 -1.43
N GLN A 17 23.30 -0.59 -1.43
CA GLN A 17 23.53 0.30 -0.27
C GLN A 17 22.27 0.49 0.61
N LEU A 18 21.19 -0.19 0.29
CA LEU A 18 20.22 -0.69 1.25
C LEU A 18 20.83 -1.91 2.01
N GLN A 19 22.00 -1.72 2.55
CA GLN A 19 22.15 -1.93 3.97
C GLN A 19 21.11 -1.01 4.59
N THR A 20 19.85 -1.45 4.57
CA THR A 20 18.87 -1.13 5.61
C THR A 20 19.73 -1.12 6.84
N SER A 21 19.94 0.05 7.42
CA SER A 21 20.69 0.06 8.66
C SER A 21 20.07 -1.08 9.44
N ASP A 22 20.85 -2.10 9.81
CA ASP A 22 20.38 -3.22 10.64
C ASP A 22 19.51 -2.66 11.76
N ASP A 23 19.78 -1.44 12.19
CA ASP A 23 19.03 -0.68 13.17
C ASP A 23 17.58 -0.35 12.76
N ALA A 24 17.27 0.07 11.53
CA ALA A 24 15.88 0.36 11.12
C ALA A 24 15.09 -0.93 10.93
N TYR A 25 15.72 -1.97 10.37
CA TYR A 25 15.14 -3.31 10.32
C TYR A 25 14.88 -3.83 11.73
N GLN A 26 15.88 -3.74 12.60
CA GLN A 26 15.77 -4.13 13.99
C GLN A 26 14.72 -3.29 14.72
N GLN A 27 14.61 -1.98 14.54
CA GLN A 27 13.59 -1.15 15.17
C GLN A 27 12.16 -1.43 14.66
N ILE A 28 11.99 -1.81 13.39
CA ILE A 28 10.70 -2.27 12.89
C ILE A 28 10.32 -3.65 13.43
N PHE A 29 11.30 -4.53 13.62
CA PHE A 29 11.07 -5.90 14.08
C PHE A 29 11.47 -6.15 15.55
N GLN A 30 12.23 -5.25 16.20
CA GLN A 30 12.70 -5.39 17.58
C GLN A 30 11.69 -4.87 18.60
N ARG A 31 10.99 -5.78 19.15
CA ARG A 31 10.54 -5.89 20.56
C ARG A 31 9.87 -7.23 20.80
N ALA A 32 10.14 -8.18 19.92
CA ALA A 32 9.87 -9.57 20.24
C ALA A 32 11.18 -10.25 20.64
N PRO A 33 11.17 -11.24 21.53
CA PRO A 33 12.32 -12.13 21.70
C PRO A 33 12.74 -12.65 20.33
N PRO A 34 14.04 -12.96 20.14
CA PRO A 34 14.50 -13.50 18.86
C PRO A 34 13.54 -14.61 18.43
N PRO A 35 13.04 -14.58 17.19
CA PRO A 35 12.06 -15.56 16.77
C PRO A 35 12.62 -16.95 16.99
N ALA A 36 11.80 -17.84 17.54
CA ALA A 36 12.11 -19.25 17.51
C ALA A 36 12.49 -19.63 16.07
N PRO A 37 13.47 -20.51 15.87
CA PRO A 37 13.90 -20.89 14.52
C PRO A 37 12.68 -21.30 13.72
N ALA A 38 12.51 -20.69 12.55
CA ALA A 38 11.36 -20.93 11.70
C ALA A 38 11.27 -22.41 11.34
N GLN A 39 10.15 -23.04 11.58
CA GLN A 39 9.91 -24.42 11.21
C GLN A 39 9.63 -24.50 9.71
N ILE A 40 10.56 -25.10 8.95
CA ILE A 40 10.41 -25.35 7.52
C ILE A 40 9.72 -26.70 7.32
N CYS A 41 8.63 -26.73 6.58
CA CYS A 41 7.89 -27.96 6.27
C CYS A 41 7.06 -27.80 4.98
N GLU A 42 6.49 -28.89 4.51
CA GLU A 42 5.46 -28.86 3.48
C GLU A 42 4.07 -28.95 4.12
N LEU A 43 3.19 -28.04 3.73
CA LEU A 43 1.83 -27.97 4.23
C LEU A 43 0.80 -28.34 3.16
N PRO A 44 -0.28 -29.06 3.52
CA PRO A 44 -1.41 -29.27 2.65
C PRO A 44 -2.10 -27.95 2.29
N LEU A 45 -2.44 -27.73 1.03
CA LEU A 45 -3.06 -26.51 0.55
C LEU A 45 -4.46 -26.28 1.11
N ASP A 46 -5.19 -27.33 1.45
CA ASP A 46 -6.53 -27.31 2.08
C ASP A 46 -6.51 -26.83 3.54
N LYS A 47 -5.34 -26.83 4.20
CA LYS A 47 -5.16 -26.30 5.56
C LYS A 47 -4.72 -24.84 5.62
N LEU A 48 -4.64 -24.17 4.47
CA LEU A 48 -4.17 -22.80 4.36
C LEU A 48 -5.35 -21.83 4.23
N ASP A 49 -5.45 -20.87 5.14
CA ASP A 49 -6.41 -19.78 5.12
C ASP A 49 -5.73 -18.46 4.80
N SER A 50 -6.43 -17.55 4.16
CA SER A 50 -5.91 -16.21 3.92
C SER A 50 -5.97 -15.37 5.19
N PHE A 51 -4.85 -14.79 5.61
CA PHE A 51 -4.81 -13.80 6.69
C PHE A 51 -5.39 -12.45 6.25
N PHE A 52 -5.34 -12.13 4.98
CA PHE A 52 -5.85 -10.89 4.46
C PHE A 52 -7.32 -11.00 4.08
N THR A 53 -8.15 -10.24 4.79
CA THR A 53 -9.49 -9.90 4.35
C THR A 53 -9.41 -8.80 3.27
N ALA A 54 -10.52 -8.52 2.60
CA ALA A 54 -10.62 -7.48 1.57
C ALA A 54 -10.13 -6.09 2.04
N ASP A 55 -10.16 -5.83 3.35
CA ASP A 55 -9.77 -4.56 3.96
C ASP A 55 -8.24 -4.31 3.99
N ILE A 56 -7.43 -5.38 3.99
CA ILE A 56 -5.96 -5.27 3.94
C ILE A 56 -5.44 -5.32 2.50
N GLY A 57 -6.28 -5.69 1.57
CA GLY A 57 -6.42 -5.33 0.17
C GLY A 57 -5.26 -5.55 -0.80
N PHE A 58 -4.35 -6.51 -0.59
CA PHE A 58 -3.48 -6.93 -1.69
C PHE A 58 -4.25 -7.83 -2.65
N LYS A 59 -4.49 -7.33 -3.87
CA LYS A 59 -5.16 -8.10 -4.91
C LYS A 59 -4.28 -9.26 -5.37
N LEU A 60 -4.90 -10.39 -5.66
CA LEU A 60 -4.24 -11.47 -6.37
C LEU A 60 -3.85 -11.01 -7.78
N TYR A 61 -2.91 -11.69 -8.40
CA TYR A 61 -2.56 -11.44 -9.79
C TYR A 61 -3.79 -11.66 -10.69
N PRO A 62 -3.93 -10.87 -11.78
CA PRO A 62 -4.95 -11.13 -12.78
C PRO A 62 -4.84 -12.56 -13.33
N PRO A 63 -5.97 -13.16 -13.78
CA PRO A 63 -6.01 -14.58 -14.17
C PRO A 63 -4.93 -15.00 -15.19
N LEU A 64 -4.62 -14.16 -16.17
CA LEU A 64 -3.58 -14.44 -17.16
C LEU A 64 -2.18 -14.48 -16.52
N LYS A 65 -1.87 -13.52 -15.66
CA LYS A 65 -0.58 -13.47 -14.95
C LYS A 65 -0.45 -14.63 -13.96
N LEU A 66 -1.56 -15.01 -13.30
CA LEU A 66 -1.59 -16.13 -12.37
C LEU A 66 -1.38 -17.47 -13.07
N LYS A 67 -1.97 -17.67 -14.27
CA LYS A 67 -1.72 -18.85 -15.09
C LYS A 67 -0.26 -18.95 -15.56
N ALA A 68 0.32 -17.84 -16.03
CA ALA A 68 1.73 -17.81 -16.42
C ALA A 68 2.64 -18.12 -15.21
N PHE A 69 2.30 -17.61 -14.03
CA PHE A 69 3.03 -17.92 -12.81
C PHE A 69 2.87 -19.39 -12.37
N ALA A 70 1.68 -19.98 -12.57
CA ALA A 70 1.47 -21.41 -12.33
C ALA A 70 2.32 -22.30 -13.25
N GLN A 71 2.44 -21.93 -14.54
CA GLN A 71 3.31 -22.61 -15.47
C GLN A 71 4.78 -22.52 -15.06
N GLN A 72 5.26 -21.32 -14.70
CA GLN A 72 6.62 -21.15 -14.18
C GLN A 72 6.86 -21.99 -12.93
N LEU A 73 5.86 -22.09 -12.04
CA LEU A 73 5.96 -22.90 -10.83
C LEU A 73 6.06 -24.40 -11.15
N GLN A 74 5.43 -24.89 -12.22
CA GLN A 74 5.57 -26.27 -12.69
C GLN A 74 6.96 -26.56 -13.28
N GLU A 75 7.54 -25.59 -14.00
CA GLU A 75 8.82 -25.75 -14.69
C GLU A 75 10.01 -25.63 -13.70
N GLU A 76 9.97 -24.65 -12.78
CA GLU A 76 11.11 -24.32 -11.90
C GLU A 76 10.93 -24.80 -10.46
N GLY A 77 9.71 -25.19 -10.08
CA GLY A 77 9.39 -25.51 -8.69
C GLY A 77 9.20 -24.26 -7.81
N LEU A 78 9.05 -24.47 -6.51
CA LEU A 78 8.87 -23.41 -5.53
C LEU A 78 10.24 -22.87 -5.07
N LEU A 79 10.72 -21.78 -5.66
CA LEU A 79 11.99 -21.16 -5.32
C LEU A 79 11.98 -20.45 -3.95
N ILE A 80 10.86 -19.86 -3.57
CA ILE A 80 10.69 -19.14 -2.31
C ILE A 80 9.47 -19.68 -1.58
N ARG A 81 9.64 -20.12 -0.34
CA ARG A 81 8.57 -20.66 0.50
C ARG A 81 7.52 -19.59 0.82
N ILE A 82 6.30 -20.04 1.13
CA ILE A 82 5.29 -19.18 1.72
C ILE A 82 5.58 -18.99 3.20
N ILE A 83 5.12 -17.89 3.79
CA ILE A 83 5.22 -17.61 5.23
C ILE A 83 3.83 -17.75 5.81
N VAL A 84 3.71 -18.57 6.86
CA VAL A 84 2.44 -18.84 7.53
C VAL A 84 2.61 -18.78 9.05
N ARG A 85 1.48 -18.58 9.76
CA ARG A 85 1.40 -18.82 11.21
C ARG A 85 0.31 -19.85 11.53
N ARG A 86 0.43 -20.49 12.67
CA ARG A 86 -0.63 -21.40 13.16
C ARG A 86 -1.85 -20.62 13.62
N ILE A 87 -3.05 -21.14 13.33
CA ILE A 87 -4.29 -20.64 13.91
C ILE A 87 -4.47 -21.33 15.26
N PRO A 88 -4.50 -20.59 16.39
CA PRO A 88 -4.61 -21.18 17.72
C PRO A 88 -5.82 -22.12 17.84
N GLY A 89 -5.60 -23.28 18.45
CA GLY A 89 -6.68 -24.26 18.68
C GLY A 89 -7.13 -25.06 17.46
N THR A 90 -6.44 -24.92 16.33
CA THR A 90 -6.73 -25.65 15.09
C THR A 90 -5.48 -26.30 14.50
N ASP A 91 -5.66 -27.13 13.47
CA ASP A 91 -4.57 -27.70 12.66
C ASP A 91 -4.38 -26.91 11.34
N ARG A 92 -4.90 -25.68 11.27
CA ARG A 92 -4.87 -24.80 10.11
C ARG A 92 -3.85 -23.68 10.27
N TYR A 93 -3.51 -23.04 9.16
CA TYR A 93 -2.49 -21.98 9.09
C TYR A 93 -3.01 -20.78 8.32
N GLU A 94 -2.65 -19.58 8.77
CA GLU A 94 -2.88 -18.33 8.04
C GLU A 94 -1.68 -17.95 7.19
N ILE A 95 -1.94 -17.62 5.92
CA ILE A 95 -0.92 -17.21 4.96
C ILE A 95 -0.58 -15.74 5.21
N LEU A 96 0.63 -15.47 5.73
CA LEU A 96 1.14 -14.11 5.90
C LEU A 96 1.79 -13.56 4.62
N ALA A 97 2.48 -14.43 3.86
CA ALA A 97 3.07 -14.04 2.58
C ALA A 97 3.04 -15.20 1.58
N GLY A 98 2.75 -14.88 0.31
CA GLY A 98 2.77 -15.85 -0.77
C GLY A 98 1.41 -16.31 -1.29
N HIS A 99 0.34 -15.54 -1.09
CA HIS A 99 -1.01 -15.86 -1.60
C HIS A 99 -1.03 -16.22 -3.09
N ASN A 100 -0.30 -15.46 -3.94
CA ASN A 100 -0.20 -15.77 -5.36
C ASN A 100 0.51 -17.12 -5.62
N ARG A 101 1.48 -17.52 -4.78
CA ARG A 101 2.14 -18.84 -4.86
C ARG A 101 1.19 -19.97 -4.50
N VAL A 102 0.37 -19.77 -3.48
CA VAL A 102 -0.67 -20.74 -3.10
C VAL A 102 -1.69 -20.91 -4.21
N GLU A 103 -2.19 -19.82 -4.79
CA GLU A 103 -3.15 -19.91 -5.89
C GLU A 103 -2.52 -20.49 -7.16
N ALA A 104 -1.27 -20.15 -7.49
CA ALA A 104 -0.55 -20.76 -8.58
C ALA A 104 -0.34 -22.27 -8.37
N ALA A 105 0.01 -22.71 -7.16
CA ALA A 105 0.14 -24.12 -6.81
C ALA A 105 -1.17 -24.88 -6.95
N LYS A 106 -2.31 -24.30 -6.55
CA LYS A 106 -3.65 -24.87 -6.78
C LYS A 106 -3.95 -25.06 -8.27
N ILE A 107 -3.66 -24.02 -9.08
CA ILE A 107 -3.84 -24.10 -10.56
C ILE A 107 -2.94 -25.17 -11.15
N SER A 108 -1.74 -25.36 -10.62
CA SER A 108 -0.78 -26.38 -11.03
C SER A 108 -1.14 -27.80 -10.55
N GLY A 109 -2.23 -27.97 -9.80
CA GLY A 109 -2.68 -29.26 -9.28
C GLY A 109 -1.86 -29.79 -8.11
N TRP A 110 -1.07 -28.95 -7.45
CA TRP A 110 -0.32 -29.35 -6.25
C TRP A 110 -1.30 -29.59 -5.08
N THR A 111 -0.94 -30.50 -4.20
CA THR A 111 -1.68 -30.77 -2.97
C THR A 111 -0.97 -30.23 -1.74
N ARG A 112 0.32 -29.96 -1.86
CA ARG A 112 1.18 -29.44 -0.78
C ARG A 112 2.08 -28.33 -1.29
N ILE A 113 2.56 -27.48 -0.38
CA ILE A 113 3.46 -26.38 -0.71
C ILE A 113 4.49 -26.19 0.41
N GLY A 114 5.72 -25.85 0.02
CA GLY A 114 6.79 -25.53 0.97
C GLY A 114 6.50 -24.24 1.74
N ALA A 115 6.50 -24.33 3.07
CA ALA A 115 6.14 -23.25 3.97
C ALA A 115 7.19 -23.05 5.07
N GLU A 116 7.25 -21.83 5.53
CA GLU A 116 7.95 -21.39 6.73
C GLU A 116 6.91 -20.99 7.78
N ILE A 117 6.85 -21.75 8.88
CA ILE A 117 5.93 -21.47 9.99
C ILE A 117 6.65 -20.51 10.95
N VAL A 118 6.04 -19.35 11.17
CA VAL A 118 6.54 -18.34 12.12
C VAL A 118 5.57 -18.20 13.30
N GLU A 119 6.12 -17.95 14.48
CA GLU A 119 5.32 -17.53 15.63
C GLU A 119 5.12 -16.02 15.56
N ALA A 120 3.87 -15.61 15.45
CA ALA A 120 3.49 -14.20 15.31
C ALA A 120 2.13 -13.93 15.95
N ASP A 121 2.07 -12.93 16.82
CA ASP A 121 0.80 -12.29 17.21
C ASP A 121 0.23 -11.50 16.02
N ASP A 122 -0.96 -10.94 16.18
CA ASP A 122 -1.64 -10.23 15.09
C ASP A 122 -0.85 -9.03 14.58
N VAL A 123 -0.21 -8.28 15.46
CA VAL A 123 0.58 -7.10 15.10
C VAL A 123 1.81 -7.49 14.28
N ARG A 124 2.49 -8.54 14.69
CA ARG A 124 3.64 -9.09 13.96
C ARG A 124 3.22 -9.72 12.64
N ALA A 125 2.11 -10.44 12.61
CA ALA A 125 1.53 -11.02 11.41
C ALA A 125 1.20 -9.93 10.37
N ILE A 126 0.51 -8.86 10.78
CA ILE A 126 0.25 -7.69 9.95
C ILE A 126 1.56 -7.07 9.44
N THR A 127 2.56 -6.92 10.30
CA THR A 127 3.85 -6.35 9.91
C THR A 127 4.54 -7.22 8.85
N ILE A 128 4.67 -8.54 9.09
CA ILE A 128 5.28 -9.47 8.13
C ILE A 128 4.57 -9.40 6.79
N ALA A 129 3.26 -9.55 6.80
CA ALA A 129 2.45 -9.58 5.61
C ALA A 129 2.54 -8.26 4.80
N THR A 130 2.48 -7.12 5.48
CA THR A 130 2.51 -5.81 4.83
C THR A 130 3.89 -5.49 4.28
N VAL A 131 4.94 -5.68 5.08
CA VAL A 131 6.33 -5.40 4.69
C VAL A 131 6.75 -6.31 3.54
N THR A 132 6.45 -7.61 3.60
CA THR A 132 6.79 -8.54 2.52
C THR A 132 6.15 -8.15 1.20
N ASN A 133 4.86 -7.76 1.19
CA ASN A 133 4.20 -7.30 -0.03
C ASN A 133 4.76 -5.98 -0.55
N LEU A 134 5.02 -4.99 0.34
CA LEU A 134 5.59 -3.71 -0.06
C LEU A 134 7.00 -3.84 -0.68
N ILE A 135 7.79 -4.82 -0.22
CA ILE A 135 9.14 -5.07 -0.74
C ILE A 135 9.08 -5.90 -2.03
N GLN A 136 8.34 -7.02 -2.03
CA GLN A 136 8.37 -7.99 -3.12
C GLN A 136 7.55 -7.57 -4.33
N ARG A 137 6.49 -6.75 -4.15
CA ARG A 137 5.59 -6.35 -5.22
C ARG A 137 5.87 -4.95 -5.70
N GLN A 138 6.52 -4.85 -6.86
CA GLN A 138 6.72 -3.57 -7.55
C GLN A 138 5.46 -3.07 -8.25
N ASP A 139 4.52 -3.96 -8.55
CA ASP A 139 3.27 -3.72 -9.27
C ASP A 139 2.10 -3.28 -8.40
N LEU A 140 2.35 -2.97 -7.11
CA LEU A 140 1.32 -2.46 -6.22
C LEU A 140 0.78 -1.12 -6.71
N SER A 141 -0.53 -1.01 -6.78
CA SER A 141 -1.22 0.24 -7.08
C SER A 141 -1.01 1.29 -5.98
N ILE A 142 -1.34 2.55 -6.29
CA ILE A 142 -1.25 3.65 -5.32
C ILE A 142 -2.15 3.36 -4.11
N MET A 143 -3.37 2.82 -4.35
CA MET A 143 -4.32 2.49 -3.29
C MET A 143 -3.84 1.32 -2.43
N GLU A 144 -3.30 0.26 -3.04
CA GLU A 144 -2.71 -0.86 -2.30
C GLU A 144 -1.56 -0.39 -1.40
N ARG A 145 -0.67 0.47 -1.92
CA ARG A 145 0.41 1.08 -1.12
C ARG A 145 -0.12 1.94 0.03
N GLY A 146 -1.15 2.76 -0.23
CA GLY A 146 -1.77 3.61 0.79
C GLY A 146 -2.37 2.81 1.93
N LYS A 147 -3.15 1.79 1.61
CA LYS A 147 -3.74 0.86 2.59
C LYS A 147 -2.65 0.12 3.36
N ALA A 148 -1.61 -0.38 2.68
CA ALA A 148 -0.49 -1.07 3.30
C ALA A 148 0.27 -0.17 4.28
N TYR A 149 0.61 1.06 3.90
CA TYR A 149 1.26 2.00 4.82
C TYR A 149 0.37 2.33 6.01
N LYS A 150 -0.94 2.56 5.80
CA LYS A 150 -1.89 2.82 6.88
C LYS A 150 -1.90 1.66 7.88
N THR A 151 -2.12 0.44 7.39
CA THR A 151 -2.16 -0.77 8.22
C THR A 151 -0.86 -0.97 9.02
N LEU A 152 0.29 -0.74 8.38
CA LEU A 152 1.59 -0.86 9.05
C LEU A 152 1.77 0.20 10.14
N LEU A 153 1.35 1.45 9.89
CA LEU A 153 1.42 2.52 10.89
C LEU A 153 0.47 2.27 12.05
N ASP A 154 -0.75 1.80 11.78
CA ASP A 154 -1.73 1.48 12.82
C ASP A 154 -1.21 0.34 13.73
N ALA A 155 -0.62 -0.71 13.13
CA ALA A 155 0.03 -1.78 13.88
C ALA A 155 1.19 -1.27 14.75
N LYS A 156 2.04 -0.38 14.23
CA LYS A 156 3.16 0.21 14.97
C LYS A 156 2.69 1.12 16.10
N ASN A 157 1.65 1.91 15.90
CA ASN A 157 1.08 2.76 16.93
C ASN A 157 0.50 1.92 18.08
N GLN A 158 -0.17 0.80 17.78
CA GLN A 158 -0.68 -0.13 18.79
C GLN A 158 0.46 -0.75 19.63
N GLN A 159 1.60 -1.07 19.00
CA GLN A 159 2.79 -1.52 19.73
C GLN A 159 3.34 -0.44 20.67
N GLY A 160 3.38 0.82 20.21
CA GLY A 160 3.84 1.96 21.01
C GLY A 160 3.03 2.14 22.30
N HIS A 161 1.71 2.14 22.21
CA HIS A 161 0.80 2.26 23.34
C HIS A 161 0.95 1.13 24.37
N ARG A 162 1.14 -0.12 23.94
CA ARG A 162 1.35 -1.27 24.84
C ARG A 162 2.69 -1.19 25.59
N SER A 163 3.71 -0.58 24.99
CA SER A 163 5.02 -0.48 25.61
C SER A 163 5.14 0.67 26.62
N ASP A 164 4.36 1.74 26.46
CA ASP A 164 4.30 2.85 27.42
C ASP A 164 3.63 2.43 28.73
N LEU A 165 2.81 1.37 28.72
CA LEU A 165 2.20 0.79 29.92
C LEU A 165 3.15 -0.12 30.73
N VAL A 166 4.29 -0.55 30.17
CA VAL A 166 5.20 -1.53 30.79
C VAL A 166 6.51 -0.90 31.27
N ILE A 167 6.86 0.34 30.92
CA ILE A 167 8.11 0.97 31.27
C ILE A 167 7.88 2.17 32.19
N GLY A 168 7.75 1.86 33.50
CA GLY A 168 8.15 2.78 34.54
C GLY A 168 9.68 2.87 34.57
N THR A 169 10.16 4.10 34.57
CA THR A 169 11.51 4.55 35.01
C THR A 169 12.75 3.99 34.29
N SER A 170 13.32 4.77 33.39
CA SER A 170 14.67 5.38 33.54
C SER A 170 15.01 6.17 32.28
N GLY A 171 15.42 7.42 32.52
CA GLY A 171 15.75 8.36 31.45
C GLY A 171 17.01 7.96 30.70
N GLU A 172 16.89 7.95 29.44
CA GLU A 172 17.96 8.28 28.49
C GLU A 172 17.30 8.81 27.22
N ASN A 173 17.91 9.81 26.65
CA ASN A 173 17.47 10.67 25.56
C ASN A 173 17.18 9.85 24.29
N ARG A 174 16.04 9.11 24.25
CA ARG A 174 15.56 8.44 23.03
C ARG A 174 14.82 9.49 22.21
N GLN A 175 15.45 9.98 21.16
CA GLN A 175 14.76 10.66 20.07
C GLN A 175 13.59 9.75 19.65
N LYS A 176 12.35 10.14 20.01
CA LYS A 176 11.14 9.41 19.60
C LYS A 176 10.95 9.64 18.11
N TYR A 177 11.52 8.76 17.29
CA TYR A 177 11.15 8.70 15.89
C TYR A 177 9.67 8.35 15.80
N SER A 178 8.91 9.13 15.04
CA SER A 178 7.51 8.77 14.75
C SER A 178 7.47 7.43 14.01
N ALA A 179 6.42 6.63 14.23
CA ALA A 179 6.25 5.38 13.47
C ALA A 179 6.34 5.62 11.95
N ARG A 180 5.88 6.80 11.51
CA ARG A 180 5.96 7.21 10.09
C ARG A 180 7.40 7.45 9.64
N ALA A 181 8.24 8.08 10.46
CA ALA A 181 9.65 8.29 10.15
C ALA A 181 10.39 6.96 9.98
N LEU A 182 10.16 6.00 10.87
CA LEU A 182 10.74 4.66 10.78
C LEU A 182 10.31 3.92 9.52
N VAL A 183 9.02 3.98 9.17
CA VAL A 183 8.49 3.37 7.94
C VAL A 183 9.06 4.07 6.70
N ALA A 184 9.18 5.40 6.73
CA ALA A 184 9.73 6.18 5.62
C ALA A 184 11.20 5.83 5.36
N GLU A 185 12.00 5.77 6.42
CA GLU A 185 13.41 5.36 6.36
C GLU A 185 13.56 3.94 5.82
N PHE A 186 12.78 2.99 6.37
CA PHE A 186 12.82 1.58 5.96
C PHE A 186 12.53 1.38 4.47
N PHE A 187 11.53 2.08 3.91
CA PHE A 187 11.16 1.96 2.49
C PHE A 187 11.89 2.96 1.57
N GLY A 188 12.80 3.76 2.09
CA GLY A 188 13.51 4.78 1.30
C GLY A 188 12.60 5.84 0.68
N VAL A 189 11.50 6.18 1.36
CA VAL A 189 10.53 7.18 0.91
C VAL A 189 10.41 8.31 1.94
N THR A 190 9.83 9.45 1.55
CA THR A 190 9.60 10.56 2.49
C THR A 190 8.32 10.34 3.30
N GLU A 191 8.28 10.80 4.55
CA GLU A 191 7.05 10.83 5.36
C GLU A 191 5.91 11.57 4.67
N TYR A 192 6.24 12.63 3.92
CA TYR A 192 5.29 13.37 3.10
C TYR A 192 4.61 12.47 2.07
N LYS A 193 5.39 11.66 1.34
CA LYS A 193 4.86 10.71 0.34
C LYS A 193 3.95 9.67 0.99
N ILE A 194 4.36 9.10 2.12
CA ILE A 194 3.53 8.14 2.88
C ILE A 194 2.20 8.77 3.26
N ARG A 195 2.23 9.98 3.87
CA ARG A 195 1.03 10.70 4.27
C ARG A 195 0.07 10.94 3.11
N LYS A 196 0.61 11.39 1.96
CA LYS A 196 -0.19 11.68 0.77
C LYS A 196 -0.83 10.42 0.18
N VAL A 197 -0.09 9.32 0.10
CA VAL A 197 -0.62 8.06 -0.43
C VAL A 197 -1.68 7.47 0.50
N ILE A 198 -1.50 7.57 1.83
CA ILE A 198 -2.53 7.20 2.80
C ILE A 198 -3.77 8.08 2.65
N HIS A 199 -3.58 9.39 2.48
CA HIS A 199 -4.69 10.34 2.34
C HIS A 199 -5.60 10.00 1.16
N LEU A 200 -5.04 9.56 0.04
CA LEU A 200 -5.81 9.11 -1.13
C LEU A 200 -6.75 7.93 -0.85
N THR A 201 -6.52 7.15 0.21
CA THR A 201 -7.44 6.06 0.60
C THR A 201 -8.79 6.58 1.12
N GLN A 202 -8.92 7.88 1.36
CA GLN A 202 -10.16 8.55 1.74
C GLN A 202 -11.07 8.86 0.54
N LEU A 203 -10.55 8.73 -0.67
CA LEU A 203 -11.36 8.86 -1.89
C LEU A 203 -12.39 7.73 -1.96
N ILE A 204 -13.57 8.04 -2.52
CA ILE A 204 -14.57 7.01 -2.86
C ILE A 204 -14.01 6.07 -3.93
N PRO A 205 -14.49 4.81 -3.99
CA PRO A 205 -13.95 3.79 -4.90
C PRO A 205 -13.90 4.22 -6.36
N GLU A 206 -14.87 4.99 -6.81
CA GLU A 206 -14.97 5.50 -8.18
C GLU A 206 -13.79 6.43 -8.51
N LEU A 207 -13.45 7.38 -7.63
CA LEU A 207 -12.30 8.27 -7.82
C LEU A 207 -10.98 7.52 -7.71
N GLN A 208 -10.89 6.53 -6.81
CA GLN A 208 -9.71 5.65 -6.73
C GLN A 208 -9.49 4.92 -8.06
N ASN A 209 -10.57 4.38 -8.68
CA ASN A 209 -10.50 3.70 -9.97
C ASN A 209 -10.08 4.65 -11.09
N ILE A 210 -10.63 5.88 -11.13
CA ILE A 210 -10.25 6.88 -12.14
C ILE A 210 -8.77 7.25 -12.00
N LEU A 211 -8.28 7.46 -10.77
CA LEU A 211 -6.87 7.78 -10.51
C LEU A 211 -5.92 6.67 -10.96
N GLU A 212 -6.29 5.40 -10.78
CA GLU A 212 -5.46 4.25 -11.14
C GLU A 212 -5.53 3.90 -12.63
N SER A 213 -6.73 3.96 -13.25
CA SER A 213 -6.95 3.53 -14.63
C SER A 213 -6.76 4.65 -15.65
N THR A 214 -7.05 5.89 -15.27
CA THR A 214 -7.01 7.04 -16.18
C THR A 214 -6.26 8.24 -15.57
N PRO A 215 -4.95 8.12 -15.31
CA PRO A 215 -4.16 9.18 -14.66
C PRO A 215 -4.09 10.49 -15.47
N LYS A 216 -4.51 10.46 -16.75
CA LYS A 216 -4.66 11.66 -17.58
C LYS A 216 -5.90 12.47 -17.21
N GLN A 217 -6.98 11.82 -16.75
CA GLN A 217 -8.22 12.51 -16.35
C GLN A 217 -8.10 13.09 -14.94
N LEU A 218 -7.46 12.35 -14.02
CA LEU A 218 -7.28 12.75 -12.63
C LEU A 218 -5.82 12.52 -12.22
N ASN A 219 -5.09 13.60 -11.94
CA ASN A 219 -3.73 13.51 -11.45
C ASN A 219 -3.69 13.41 -9.92
N PHE A 220 -2.56 12.91 -9.39
CA PHE A 220 -2.32 12.73 -7.96
C PHE A 220 -2.57 13.99 -7.12
N ALA A 221 -2.15 15.18 -7.60
CA ALA A 221 -2.28 16.42 -6.82
C ALA A 221 -3.73 16.88 -6.69
N CYS A 222 -4.55 16.67 -7.74
CA CYS A 222 -5.98 16.95 -7.69
C CYS A 222 -6.72 15.95 -6.83
N ALA A 223 -6.42 14.68 -6.97
CA ALA A 223 -6.98 13.59 -6.16
C ALA A 223 -6.73 13.80 -4.65
N ASP A 224 -5.53 14.24 -4.28
CA ASP A 224 -5.19 14.57 -2.90
C ASP A 224 -6.05 15.70 -2.32
N LEU A 225 -6.37 16.73 -3.11
CA LEU A 225 -7.29 17.80 -2.68
C LEU A 225 -8.75 17.32 -2.62
N MET A 226 -9.14 16.37 -3.46
CA MET A 226 -10.51 15.80 -3.43
C MET A 226 -10.72 14.90 -2.21
N ALA A 227 -9.66 14.29 -1.68
CA ALA A 227 -9.73 13.43 -0.51
C ALA A 227 -10.13 14.19 0.78
N ASP A 228 -10.00 15.52 0.80
CA ASP A 228 -10.44 16.36 1.91
C ASP A 228 -11.97 16.60 1.93
N TYR A 229 -12.68 16.22 0.86
CA TYR A 229 -14.12 16.42 0.73
C TYR A 229 -14.94 15.23 1.25
N ASP A 230 -16.20 15.49 1.62
CA ASP A 230 -17.14 14.42 1.97
C ASP A 230 -17.55 13.57 0.76
N VAL A 231 -18.23 12.46 1.03
CA VAL A 231 -18.64 11.49 0.00
C VAL A 231 -19.56 12.11 -1.05
N GLU A 232 -20.50 12.99 -0.63
CA GLU A 232 -21.43 13.63 -1.54
C GLU A 232 -20.69 14.55 -2.52
N SER A 233 -19.79 15.38 -2.01
CA SER A 233 -18.95 16.24 -2.84
C SER A 233 -18.03 15.46 -3.76
N GLN A 234 -17.50 14.33 -3.30
CA GLN A 234 -16.66 13.48 -4.13
C GLN A 234 -17.44 12.87 -5.31
N THR A 235 -18.75 12.61 -5.17
CA THR A 235 -19.56 12.15 -6.31
C THR A 235 -19.67 13.21 -7.42
N ALA A 236 -19.65 14.51 -7.07
CA ALA A 236 -19.60 15.58 -8.07
C ALA A 236 -18.30 15.52 -8.91
N PHE A 237 -17.17 15.22 -8.28
CA PHE A 237 -15.91 15.06 -9.00
C PHE A 237 -15.92 13.85 -9.93
N VAL A 238 -16.58 12.73 -9.56
CA VAL A 238 -16.77 11.58 -10.45
C VAL A 238 -17.53 12.01 -11.70
N ASP A 239 -18.64 12.72 -11.53
CA ASP A 239 -19.44 13.19 -12.66
C ASP A 239 -18.64 14.14 -13.58
N ILE A 240 -17.83 15.03 -13.00
CA ILE A 240 -16.96 15.94 -13.76
C ILE A 240 -15.91 15.13 -14.54
N CYS A 241 -15.27 14.15 -13.92
CA CYS A 241 -14.29 13.28 -14.58
C CYS A 241 -14.92 12.42 -15.68
N SER A 242 -16.22 12.16 -15.61
CA SER A 242 -16.95 11.36 -16.61
C SER A 242 -17.29 12.15 -17.89
N ILE A 243 -17.11 13.47 -17.90
CA ILE A 243 -17.30 14.30 -19.09
C ILE A 243 -16.19 13.99 -20.10
N GLU A 244 -16.58 13.58 -21.31
CA GLU A 244 -15.66 13.17 -22.36
C GLU A 244 -14.61 14.26 -22.66
N GLY A 245 -13.33 13.86 -22.71
CA GLY A 245 -12.21 14.74 -23.01
C GLY A 245 -11.86 15.74 -21.88
N TYR A 246 -12.56 15.70 -20.73
CA TYR A 246 -12.24 16.61 -19.63
C TYR A 246 -11.17 16.05 -18.70
N GLN A 247 -10.27 16.94 -18.29
CA GLN A 247 -9.22 16.67 -17.31
C GLN A 247 -9.30 17.70 -16.19
N ILE A 248 -9.36 17.27 -14.94
CA ILE A 248 -9.25 18.18 -13.81
C ILE A 248 -7.78 18.53 -13.60
N ASN A 249 -7.44 19.75 -13.94
CA ASN A 249 -6.10 20.28 -13.72
C ASN A 249 -5.96 20.98 -12.36
N LYS A 250 -4.74 21.30 -11.99
CA LYS A 250 -4.43 21.91 -10.70
C LYS A 250 -5.09 23.28 -10.51
N SER A 251 -5.17 24.10 -11.57
CA SER A 251 -5.76 25.45 -11.47
C SER A 251 -7.26 25.40 -11.24
N THR A 252 -7.95 24.52 -11.98
CA THR A 252 -9.39 24.23 -11.78
C THR A 252 -9.66 23.74 -10.37
N MET A 253 -8.87 22.75 -9.89
CA MET A 253 -9.06 22.20 -8.55
C MET A 253 -8.82 23.25 -7.45
N GLN A 254 -7.77 24.07 -7.58
CA GLN A 254 -7.51 25.16 -6.63
C GLN A 254 -8.62 26.20 -6.63
N TYR A 255 -9.24 26.47 -7.78
CA TYR A 255 -10.40 27.35 -7.84
C TYR A 255 -11.58 26.76 -7.10
N ILE A 256 -11.89 25.47 -7.31
CA ILE A 256 -12.98 24.77 -6.63
C ILE A 256 -12.77 24.83 -5.11
N VAL A 257 -11.58 24.51 -4.63
CA VAL A 257 -11.24 24.54 -3.18
C VAL A 257 -11.45 25.93 -2.58
N ARG A 258 -11.17 27.02 -3.33
CA ARG A 258 -11.40 28.39 -2.85
C ARG A 258 -12.88 28.78 -2.85
N ALA A 259 -13.64 28.36 -3.86
CA ALA A 259 -15.05 28.67 -3.99
C ALA A 259 -15.93 27.78 -3.08
N CYS A 260 -15.53 26.55 -2.88
CA CYS A 260 -16.21 25.53 -2.09
C CYS A 260 -15.19 24.81 -1.19
N PRO A 261 -14.83 25.39 -0.02
CA PRO A 261 -13.85 24.76 0.87
C PRO A 261 -14.33 23.41 1.40
N PRO A 262 -13.43 22.38 1.50
CA PRO A 262 -13.78 21.13 2.17
C PRO A 262 -14.02 21.34 3.68
N PRO A 263 -14.67 20.41 4.41
CA PRO A 263 -15.00 19.04 3.97
C PRO A 263 -16.34 18.92 3.24
N ALA A 264 -17.30 19.79 3.52
CA ALA A 264 -18.66 19.67 3.00
C ALA A 264 -18.97 20.80 2.01
N ALA A 265 -19.16 20.46 0.77
CA ALA A 265 -19.74 21.34 -0.22
C ALA A 265 -20.88 20.59 -0.91
N GLN A 266 -22.02 21.26 -1.09
CA GLN A 266 -23.12 20.67 -1.84
C GLN A 266 -22.66 20.36 -3.27
N LYS A 267 -23.06 19.21 -3.80
CA LYS A 267 -22.74 18.78 -5.17
C LYS A 267 -22.94 19.89 -6.20
N GLN A 268 -24.03 20.65 -6.08
CA GLN A 268 -24.35 21.73 -6.98
C GLN A 268 -23.35 22.91 -6.93
N LEU A 269 -22.82 23.23 -5.75
CA LEU A 269 -21.80 24.26 -5.58
C LEU A 269 -20.46 23.87 -6.21
N VAL A 270 -20.09 22.61 -6.09
CA VAL A 270 -18.89 22.06 -6.75
C VAL A 270 -19.01 22.20 -8.27
N PHE A 271 -20.17 21.85 -8.84
CA PHE A 271 -20.43 22.03 -10.27
C PHE A 271 -20.42 23.48 -10.71
N ALA A 272 -21.00 24.40 -9.94
CA ALA A 272 -20.97 25.81 -10.25
C ALA A 272 -19.54 26.37 -10.25
N ALA A 273 -18.76 26.06 -9.23
CA ALA A 273 -17.35 26.43 -9.13
C ALA A 273 -16.51 25.85 -10.29
N TRP A 274 -16.77 24.61 -10.68
CA TRP A 274 -16.11 23.99 -11.82
C TRP A 274 -16.45 24.72 -13.14
N ARG A 275 -17.72 25.03 -13.39
CA ARG A 275 -18.13 25.78 -14.60
C ARG A 275 -17.48 27.14 -14.69
N GLU A 276 -17.42 27.87 -13.56
CA GLU A 276 -16.73 29.15 -13.50
C GLU A 276 -15.24 29.06 -13.77
N ALA A 277 -14.57 28.04 -13.16
CA ALA A 277 -13.16 27.78 -13.41
C ALA A 277 -12.88 27.53 -14.89
N ARG A 278 -13.71 26.68 -15.51
CA ARG A 278 -13.61 26.34 -16.94
C ARG A 278 -13.82 27.57 -17.81
N ALA A 279 -14.84 28.39 -17.54
CA ALA A 279 -15.11 29.62 -18.29
C ALA A 279 -13.92 30.60 -18.21
N LYS A 280 -13.21 30.65 -17.07
CA LYS A 280 -12.01 31.47 -16.91
C LYS A 280 -10.82 30.93 -17.71
N GLU A 281 -10.66 29.62 -17.79
CA GLU A 281 -9.61 28.99 -18.60
C GLU A 281 -9.84 29.21 -20.09
N GLU A 282 -11.08 29.04 -20.57
CA GLU A 282 -11.43 29.29 -21.96
C GLU A 282 -11.23 30.77 -22.37
N LYS A 283 -11.50 31.71 -21.47
CA LYS A 283 -11.19 33.12 -21.71
C LYS A 283 -9.71 33.42 -21.80
N LYS A 284 -8.89 32.75 -20.96
CA LYS A 284 -7.43 32.89 -21.01
C LYS A 284 -6.83 32.32 -22.30
N LEU A 285 -7.36 31.23 -22.82
CA LEU A 285 -6.91 30.61 -24.07
C LEU A 285 -7.32 31.43 -25.31
N LYS A 286 -8.37 32.26 -25.21
CA LYS A 286 -8.87 33.14 -26.31
C LYS A 286 -8.32 34.56 -26.23
N ALA A 287 -7.57 34.90 -25.20
CA ALA A 287 -6.90 36.20 -25.10
C ALA A 287 -5.68 36.20 -26.01
N PRO A 288 -5.48 37.22 -26.88
CA PRO A 288 -4.40 37.29 -27.86
C PRO A 288 -3.01 37.38 -27.22
#